data_3ec67377b5baa4012960cc626bcddc61
#
_entry.id   3ec67377b5baa4012960cc626bcddc61
#
_cell.length_a   1.000
_cell.length_b   1.000
_cell.length_c   1.000
_cell.angle_alpha   90.00
_cell.angle_beta   90.00
_cell.angle_gamma   90.00
#
_symmetry.space_group_name_H-M   'P 1'
#
loop_
_entity.id
_entity.type
_entity.pdbx_description
1 polymer ?
#
loop_
_entity_poly.entity_id
_entity_poly.type
_entity_poly.pdbx_seq_one_letter_code
_entity_poly.pdbx_strand_id
1 'polypeptide(L)'
;MSGSLKALLVGGPMYDPLYTRLAEFEVIQDLRVETVVAPTHPDLNEQIEAEFASGGASYDLISTHTKYAPSQKQWLTPLDDDLDEGELEPFIPRTLELARIDGSLFSIPRNLDVKLLLYRTDFMQDQPSSWEALLESATRLRSDNIYGFAFPGKESGLFGHFFELQAMAGGTMFEDEGPPAPRLDDEAGRWALGLLKDLYERASPPETPDWHYDEVAACFREGRAAMSTDWPGGFYTYLDPDQSAVVDRFDVALYPEGPAGRHIYSSSHTFAIPVTASDRPAAIELLRFLTSRESQAHEARLGTLPARSDSLQDIRSEAGPFAERRWNLLERAQEAALVPPKHANYPAVEDAIWEGIREALLGNKSVEKALEDTEAAARRAAEGV
;
A
#
# COMPACT_ATOMS: atom_id res chain seq x y z
N MET A 1 24.84 -20.11 -23.90
CA MET A 1 24.56 -20.17 -22.44
C MET A 1 23.46 -19.18 -22.25
N SER A 2 22.26 -19.63 -21.92
CA SER A 2 21.18 -18.71 -21.55
C SER A 2 21.65 -17.89 -20.35
N GLY A 3 21.62 -16.58 -20.43
CA GLY A 3 21.90 -15.69 -19.32
C GLY A 3 20.92 -15.94 -18.19
N SER A 4 21.21 -15.46 -16.99
CA SER A 4 20.24 -15.45 -15.89
C SER A 4 20.23 -14.09 -15.24
N LEU A 5 19.03 -13.59 -14.92
CA LEU A 5 18.81 -12.44 -14.07
C LEU A 5 18.47 -12.89 -12.67
N LYS A 6 18.76 -12.05 -11.68
CA LYS A 6 18.35 -12.27 -10.31
C LYS A 6 17.46 -11.11 -9.84
N ALA A 7 16.24 -11.44 -9.41
CA ALA A 7 15.26 -10.44 -8.96
C ALA A 7 14.92 -10.62 -7.47
N LEU A 8 14.94 -9.53 -6.72
CA LEU A 8 14.45 -9.48 -5.34
C LEU A 8 13.05 -8.85 -5.34
N LEU A 9 12.05 -9.64 -4.99
CA LEU A 9 10.64 -9.29 -5.12
C LEU A 9 9.94 -9.35 -3.77
N VAL A 10 8.88 -8.58 -3.62
CA VAL A 10 7.98 -8.71 -2.47
C VAL A 10 6.91 -9.76 -2.76
N GLY A 11 6.55 -10.58 -1.77
CA GLY A 11 5.59 -11.68 -1.91
C GLY A 11 4.17 -11.34 -1.44
N GLY A 12 3.30 -12.33 -1.53
CA GLY A 12 1.94 -12.31 -1.05
C GLY A 12 0.88 -12.20 -2.14
N PRO A 13 -0.41 -12.41 -1.78
CA PRO A 13 -1.51 -12.48 -2.75
C PRO A 13 -1.68 -11.25 -3.64
N MET A 14 -1.23 -10.09 -3.18
CA MET A 14 -1.23 -8.85 -3.96
C MET A 14 -0.26 -8.90 -5.13
N TYR A 15 0.81 -9.70 -5.06
CA TYR A 15 1.92 -9.70 -6.02
C TYR A 15 1.96 -10.94 -6.90
N ASP A 16 1.49 -12.09 -6.39
CA ASP A 16 1.53 -13.37 -7.06
C ASP A 16 0.99 -13.34 -8.50
N PRO A 17 -0.13 -12.62 -8.80
CA PRO A 17 -0.65 -12.55 -10.17
C PRO A 17 0.36 -12.06 -11.20
N LEU A 18 1.16 -11.03 -10.87
CA LEU A 18 2.18 -10.52 -11.78
C LEU A 18 3.30 -11.53 -12.00
N TYR A 19 3.72 -12.19 -10.94
CA TYR A 19 4.86 -13.10 -11.02
C TYR A 19 4.57 -14.37 -11.82
N THR A 20 3.28 -14.71 -12.02
CA THR A 20 2.93 -15.80 -12.96
C THR A 20 3.41 -15.51 -14.38
N ARG A 21 3.59 -14.24 -14.76
CA ARG A 21 4.08 -13.83 -16.07
C ARG A 21 5.60 -13.95 -16.25
N LEU A 22 6.36 -14.17 -15.16
CA LEU A 22 7.81 -14.37 -15.27
C LEU A 22 8.16 -15.57 -16.14
N ALA A 23 7.37 -16.65 -16.07
CA ALA A 23 7.57 -17.81 -16.93
C ALA A 23 7.37 -17.49 -18.43
N GLU A 24 6.47 -16.56 -18.76
CA GLU A 24 6.30 -16.08 -20.13
C GLU A 24 7.52 -15.28 -20.60
N PHE A 25 8.04 -14.40 -19.75
CA PHE A 25 9.24 -13.62 -20.02
C PHE A 25 10.45 -14.55 -20.29
N GLU A 26 10.66 -15.56 -19.45
CA GLU A 26 11.74 -16.54 -19.61
C GLU A 26 11.68 -17.24 -20.97
N VAL A 27 10.49 -17.61 -21.42
CA VAL A 27 10.28 -18.25 -22.72
C VAL A 27 10.54 -17.28 -23.88
N ILE A 28 10.04 -16.02 -23.77
CA ILE A 28 10.17 -15.03 -24.83
C ILE A 28 11.63 -14.61 -25.04
N GLN A 29 12.37 -14.44 -23.94
CA GLN A 29 13.74 -13.93 -23.96
C GLN A 29 14.82 -15.04 -23.97
N ASP A 30 14.46 -16.33 -23.88
CA ASP A 30 15.38 -17.44 -23.63
C ASP A 30 16.37 -17.15 -22.48
N LEU A 31 15.81 -16.57 -21.39
CA LEU A 31 16.54 -16.04 -20.23
C LEU A 31 15.87 -16.51 -18.95
N ARG A 32 16.65 -17.01 -17.99
CA ARG A 32 16.14 -17.42 -16.69
C ARG A 32 16.08 -16.24 -15.71
N VAL A 33 15.02 -16.17 -14.88
CA VAL A 33 14.89 -15.22 -13.78
C VAL A 33 14.90 -15.98 -12.46
N GLU A 34 16.00 -15.89 -11.72
CA GLU A 34 16.08 -16.38 -10.35
C GLU A 34 15.39 -15.37 -9.41
N THR A 35 14.31 -15.78 -8.76
CA THR A 35 13.56 -14.91 -7.86
C THR A 35 13.90 -15.21 -6.41
N VAL A 36 14.20 -14.14 -5.65
CA VAL A 36 14.24 -14.14 -4.19
C VAL A 36 13.02 -13.34 -3.74
N VAL A 37 12.18 -13.93 -2.87
CA VAL A 37 10.92 -13.31 -2.44
C VAL A 37 10.98 -13.01 -0.95
N ALA A 38 10.90 -11.72 -0.61
CA ALA A 38 10.72 -11.26 0.76
C ALA A 38 9.21 -11.33 1.11
N PRO A 39 8.82 -11.86 2.29
CA PRO A 39 7.41 -12.03 2.64
C PRO A 39 6.63 -10.73 2.72
N THR A 40 7.27 -9.68 3.24
CA THR A 40 6.65 -8.36 3.46
C THR A 40 7.56 -7.23 2.98
N HIS A 41 7.05 -6.00 2.93
CA HIS A 41 7.88 -4.82 2.64
C HIS A 41 8.92 -4.50 3.73
N PRO A 42 8.64 -4.61 5.02
CA PRO A 42 9.67 -4.53 6.04
C PRO A 42 10.82 -5.53 5.82
N ASP A 43 10.51 -6.82 5.60
CA ASP A 43 11.53 -7.84 5.31
C ASP A 43 12.34 -7.49 4.05
N LEU A 44 11.67 -6.99 3.00
CA LEU A 44 12.32 -6.53 1.78
C LEU A 44 13.29 -5.38 2.03
N ASN A 45 12.89 -4.38 2.81
CA ASN A 45 13.72 -3.22 3.14
C ASN A 45 14.94 -3.64 3.98
N GLU A 46 14.75 -4.48 5.00
CA GLU A 46 15.85 -5.03 5.80
C GLU A 46 16.84 -5.81 4.94
N GLN A 47 16.35 -6.65 4.03
CA GLN A 47 17.19 -7.42 3.12
C GLN A 47 17.97 -6.52 2.16
N ILE A 48 17.32 -5.50 1.57
CA ILE A 48 17.98 -4.51 0.72
C ILE A 48 19.09 -3.83 1.51
N GLU A 49 18.79 -3.29 2.69
CA GLU A 49 19.78 -2.59 3.50
C GLU A 49 20.97 -3.49 3.89
N ALA A 50 20.70 -4.68 4.42
CA ALA A 50 21.74 -5.60 4.86
C ALA A 50 22.65 -6.06 3.71
N GLU A 51 22.07 -6.45 2.57
CA GLU A 51 22.86 -6.99 1.45
C GLU A 51 23.62 -5.89 0.70
N PHE A 52 23.01 -4.74 0.45
CA PHE A 52 23.67 -3.64 -0.28
C PHE A 52 24.73 -2.94 0.60
N ALA A 53 24.44 -2.68 1.87
CA ALA A 53 25.42 -2.10 2.80
C ALA A 53 26.66 -2.99 3.01
N SER A 54 26.49 -4.32 3.00
CA SER A 54 27.62 -5.26 3.09
C SER A 54 28.41 -5.40 1.79
N GLY A 55 27.90 -4.88 0.65
CA GLY A 55 28.45 -5.10 -0.67
C GLY A 55 28.23 -6.51 -1.21
N GLY A 56 27.34 -7.31 -0.59
CA GLY A 56 27.02 -8.68 -0.97
C GLY A 56 25.87 -8.81 -1.98
N ALA A 57 25.13 -7.73 -2.21
CA ALA A 57 24.01 -7.74 -3.14
C ALA A 57 24.43 -8.04 -4.59
N SER A 58 23.61 -8.84 -5.29
CA SER A 58 23.86 -9.24 -6.68
C SER A 58 22.55 -9.34 -7.47
N TYR A 59 21.64 -8.38 -7.29
CA TYR A 59 20.36 -8.33 -7.97
C TYR A 59 20.45 -7.49 -9.24
N ASP A 60 19.66 -7.89 -10.25
CA ASP A 60 19.49 -7.17 -11.51
C ASP A 60 18.21 -6.34 -11.52
N LEU A 61 17.19 -6.76 -10.75
CA LEU A 61 15.93 -6.03 -10.56
C LEU A 61 15.49 -6.19 -9.11
N ILE A 62 14.95 -5.12 -8.53
CA ILE A 62 14.33 -5.17 -7.20
C ILE A 62 12.93 -4.56 -7.19
N SER A 63 12.04 -5.15 -6.39
CA SER A 63 10.83 -4.45 -5.95
C SER A 63 11.21 -3.35 -4.96
N THR A 64 10.53 -2.23 -5.05
CA THR A 64 10.57 -1.17 -4.03
C THR A 64 9.21 -0.46 -3.97
N HIS A 65 9.16 0.63 -3.26
CA HIS A 65 7.93 1.39 -3.07
C HIS A 65 8.25 2.88 -3.07
N THR A 66 7.38 3.71 -3.65
CA THR A 66 7.67 5.15 -3.83
C THR A 66 8.02 5.89 -2.53
N LYS A 67 7.55 5.42 -1.38
CA LYS A 67 7.88 5.99 -0.07
C LYS A 67 9.23 5.51 0.49
N TYR A 68 9.71 4.32 0.08
CA TYR A 68 10.97 3.74 0.56
C TYR A 68 12.14 3.95 -0.42
N ALA A 69 11.87 4.09 -1.70
CA ALA A 69 12.90 4.32 -2.72
C ALA A 69 13.86 5.50 -2.38
N PRO A 70 13.43 6.62 -1.75
CA PRO A 70 14.36 7.67 -1.34
C PRO A 70 15.44 7.21 -0.35
N SER A 71 15.16 6.31 0.59
CA SER A 71 16.16 5.74 1.51
C SER A 71 17.13 4.80 0.80
N GLN A 72 16.68 4.18 -0.29
CA GLN A 72 17.44 3.21 -1.09
C GLN A 72 18.18 3.85 -2.25
N LYS A 73 18.02 5.16 -2.50
CA LYS A 73 18.51 5.90 -3.68
C LYS A 73 19.97 5.59 -4.02
N GLN A 74 20.84 5.49 -3.02
CA GLN A 74 22.28 5.21 -3.22
C GLN A 74 22.57 3.86 -3.89
N TRP A 75 21.63 2.93 -3.84
CA TRP A 75 21.72 1.58 -4.41
C TRP A 75 20.94 1.43 -5.71
N LEU A 76 20.22 2.46 -6.13
CA LEU A 76 19.40 2.48 -7.35
C LEU A 76 20.07 3.24 -8.47
N THR A 77 19.76 2.85 -9.70
CA THR A 77 20.26 3.55 -10.90
C THR A 77 19.14 4.39 -11.52
N PRO A 78 19.40 5.66 -11.90
CA PRO A 78 18.46 6.44 -12.70
C PRO A 78 18.10 5.75 -14.01
N LEU A 79 16.84 5.87 -14.43
CA LEU A 79 16.28 5.23 -15.61
C LEU A 79 15.99 6.21 -16.77
N ASP A 80 16.29 7.52 -16.58
CA ASP A 80 15.95 8.57 -17.56
C ASP A 80 16.62 8.34 -18.93
N ASP A 81 17.79 7.70 -18.98
CA ASP A 81 18.50 7.38 -20.22
C ASP A 81 18.08 6.04 -20.84
N ASP A 82 17.35 5.18 -20.12
CA ASP A 82 16.95 3.85 -20.58
C ASP A 82 15.53 3.80 -21.16
N LEU A 83 14.69 4.77 -20.83
CA LEU A 83 13.28 4.82 -21.19
C LEU A 83 12.95 6.12 -21.89
N ASP A 84 12.35 6.03 -23.06
CA ASP A 84 11.96 7.21 -23.83
C ASP A 84 10.58 7.77 -23.42
N GLU A 85 10.27 8.99 -23.87
CA GLU A 85 9.02 9.67 -23.55
C GLU A 85 7.79 8.86 -24.04
N GLY A 86 7.89 8.15 -25.18
CA GLY A 86 6.81 7.35 -25.73
C GLY A 86 6.50 6.12 -24.88
N GLU A 87 7.51 5.56 -24.22
CA GLU A 87 7.33 4.45 -23.27
C GLU A 87 6.65 4.91 -21.98
N LEU A 88 6.90 6.15 -21.55
CA LEU A 88 6.36 6.74 -20.34
C LEU A 88 5.00 7.41 -20.52
N GLU A 89 4.65 7.88 -21.72
CA GLU A 89 3.38 8.57 -22.00
C GLU A 89 2.13 7.81 -21.53
N PRO A 90 2.03 6.48 -21.67
CA PRO A 90 0.85 5.73 -21.23
C PRO A 90 0.68 5.65 -19.71
N PHE A 91 1.71 5.97 -18.91
CA PHE A 91 1.59 5.98 -17.47
C PHE A 91 0.80 7.19 -16.99
N ILE A 92 0.04 7.00 -15.92
CA ILE A 92 -0.64 8.09 -15.23
C ILE A 92 0.42 9.04 -14.68
N PRO A 93 0.44 10.34 -15.07
CA PRO A 93 1.56 11.24 -14.73
C PRO A 93 1.91 11.30 -13.26
N ARG A 94 0.92 11.24 -12.37
CA ARG A 94 1.12 11.24 -10.92
C ARG A 94 1.94 10.03 -10.46
N THR A 95 1.78 8.86 -11.06
CA THR A 95 2.52 7.65 -10.66
C THR A 95 4.00 7.78 -10.98
N LEU A 96 4.33 8.36 -12.15
CA LEU A 96 5.73 8.67 -12.51
C LEU A 96 6.33 9.74 -11.60
N GLU A 97 5.55 10.76 -11.25
CA GLU A 97 5.99 11.79 -10.30
C GLU A 97 6.34 11.18 -8.94
N LEU A 98 5.53 10.24 -8.45
CA LEU A 98 5.81 9.49 -7.22
C LEU A 98 7.12 8.70 -7.29
N ALA A 99 7.48 8.16 -8.44
CA ALA A 99 8.69 7.37 -8.67
C ALA A 99 9.96 8.20 -8.91
N ARG A 100 9.83 9.51 -9.08
CA ARG A 100 10.98 10.43 -9.20
C ARG A 100 11.55 10.79 -7.83
N ILE A 101 12.86 10.81 -7.74
CA ILE A 101 13.63 11.28 -6.57
C ILE A 101 14.58 12.38 -7.06
N ASP A 102 14.47 13.58 -6.48
CA ASP A 102 15.26 14.75 -6.88
C ASP A 102 15.20 15.04 -8.40
N GLY A 103 14.03 14.83 -9.00
CA GLY A 103 13.76 15.09 -10.41
C GLY A 103 14.08 13.93 -11.37
N SER A 104 14.89 12.94 -10.98
CA SER A 104 15.24 11.78 -11.80
C SER A 104 14.34 10.58 -11.50
N LEU A 105 14.08 9.75 -12.52
CA LEU A 105 13.28 8.54 -12.41
C LEU A 105 14.15 7.38 -11.92
N PHE A 106 13.86 6.83 -10.72
CA PHE A 106 14.62 5.74 -10.13
C PHE A 106 13.89 4.39 -10.14
N SER A 107 12.61 4.42 -10.45
CA SER A 107 11.80 3.20 -10.52
C SER A 107 10.62 3.39 -11.46
N ILE A 108 10.01 2.30 -11.91
CA ILE A 108 8.80 2.34 -12.75
C ILE A 108 7.60 1.83 -11.94
N PRO A 109 6.49 2.58 -11.93
CA PRO A 109 5.28 2.20 -11.23
C PRO A 109 4.66 0.93 -11.79
N ARG A 110 4.33 -0.01 -10.89
CA ARG A 110 3.56 -1.20 -11.19
C ARG A 110 2.06 -0.94 -11.10
N ASN A 111 1.65 -0.24 -10.05
CA ASN A 111 0.25 0.02 -9.72
C ASN A 111 0.07 1.40 -9.10
N LEU A 112 -1.16 1.74 -8.78
CA LEU A 112 -1.49 2.85 -7.91
C LEU A 112 -2.30 2.33 -6.72
N ASP A 113 -1.84 2.64 -5.51
CA ASP A 113 -2.50 2.19 -4.29
C ASP A 113 -3.44 3.26 -3.77
N VAL A 114 -4.71 2.89 -3.63
CA VAL A 114 -5.75 3.62 -2.91
C VAL A 114 -6.67 2.60 -2.25
N LYS A 115 -7.29 2.94 -1.14
CA LYS A 115 -8.16 2.04 -0.40
C LYS A 115 -9.64 2.31 -0.63
N LEU A 116 -10.44 1.24 -0.57
CA LEU A 116 -11.89 1.31 -0.51
C LEU A 116 -12.39 0.68 0.79
N LEU A 117 -13.58 1.07 1.22
CA LEU A 117 -14.30 0.39 2.27
C LEU A 117 -14.98 -0.85 1.68
N LEU A 118 -14.76 -2.01 2.30
CA LEU A 118 -15.55 -3.22 2.08
C LEU A 118 -16.64 -3.30 3.14
N TYR A 119 -17.86 -3.67 2.76
CA TYR A 119 -18.96 -3.85 3.71
C TYR A 119 -19.89 -5.00 3.31
N ARG A 120 -20.44 -5.69 4.29
CA ARG A 120 -21.35 -6.82 4.13
C ARG A 120 -22.77 -6.36 3.84
N THR A 121 -23.29 -6.71 2.66
CA THR A 121 -24.64 -6.34 2.22
C THR A 121 -25.76 -7.12 2.92
N ASP A 122 -25.44 -8.25 3.52
CA ASP A 122 -26.37 -9.00 4.37
C ASP A 122 -26.52 -8.41 5.79
N PHE A 123 -25.67 -7.47 6.20
CA PHE A 123 -25.77 -6.77 7.48
C PHE A 123 -26.23 -5.31 7.35
N MET A 124 -25.98 -4.67 6.20
CA MET A 124 -26.34 -3.27 5.97
C MET A 124 -26.69 -3.01 4.51
N GLN A 125 -27.66 -2.13 4.26
CA GLN A 125 -28.05 -1.74 2.92
C GLN A 125 -27.18 -0.62 2.35
N ASP A 126 -26.78 0.34 3.22
CA ASP A 126 -25.99 1.48 2.85
C ASP A 126 -24.69 1.54 3.66
N GLN A 127 -23.61 1.97 3.01
CA GLN A 127 -22.33 2.21 3.66
C GLN A 127 -22.40 3.43 4.60
N PRO A 128 -21.59 3.47 5.67
CA PRO A 128 -21.51 4.64 6.53
C PRO A 128 -20.88 5.84 5.79
N SER A 129 -21.45 7.03 5.97
CA SER A 129 -21.01 8.26 5.31
C SER A 129 -19.88 8.98 6.04
N SER A 130 -19.76 8.79 7.36
CA SER A 130 -18.70 9.36 8.18
C SER A 130 -18.04 8.29 9.06
N TRP A 131 -16.87 8.59 9.60
CA TRP A 131 -16.16 7.69 10.50
C TRP A 131 -16.90 7.47 11.83
N GLU A 132 -17.64 8.47 12.32
CA GLU A 132 -18.49 8.33 13.48
C GLU A 132 -19.65 7.36 13.19
N ALA A 133 -20.27 7.46 12.03
CA ALA A 133 -21.32 6.54 11.59
C ALA A 133 -20.78 5.12 11.36
N LEU A 134 -19.51 4.99 10.92
CA LEU A 134 -18.84 3.70 10.81
C LEU A 134 -18.64 3.09 12.19
N LEU A 135 -18.08 3.83 13.15
CA LEU A 135 -17.87 3.36 14.53
C LEU A 135 -19.18 2.92 15.18
N GLU A 136 -20.26 3.71 15.02
CA GLU A 136 -21.58 3.37 15.55
C GLU A 136 -22.11 2.07 14.91
N SER A 137 -22.03 1.95 13.59
CA SER A 137 -22.49 0.77 12.88
C SER A 137 -21.64 -0.46 13.23
N ALA A 138 -20.32 -0.32 13.31
CA ALA A 138 -19.41 -1.38 13.68
C ALA A 138 -19.67 -1.87 15.12
N THR A 139 -19.88 -0.95 16.06
CA THR A 139 -20.21 -1.28 17.44
C THR A 139 -21.55 -2.05 17.54
N ARG A 140 -22.56 -1.63 16.78
CA ARG A 140 -23.88 -2.27 16.74
C ARG A 140 -23.85 -3.67 16.13
N LEU A 141 -23.02 -3.87 15.10
CA LEU A 141 -22.94 -5.14 14.37
C LEU A 141 -22.04 -6.17 15.05
N ARG A 142 -21.18 -5.74 15.98
CA ARG A 142 -20.34 -6.67 16.73
C ARG A 142 -21.18 -7.68 17.51
N SER A 143 -20.84 -8.94 17.38
CA SER A 143 -21.44 -10.08 18.11
C SER A 143 -20.35 -11.10 18.45
N ASP A 144 -20.73 -12.22 19.04
CA ASP A 144 -19.80 -13.32 19.38
C ASP A 144 -19.07 -13.90 18.15
N ASN A 145 -19.67 -13.79 16.95
CA ASN A 145 -19.15 -14.39 15.73
C ASN A 145 -18.75 -13.38 14.66
N ILE A 146 -19.05 -12.08 14.85
CA ILE A 146 -18.83 -11.03 13.87
C ILE A 146 -18.18 -9.82 14.53
N TYR A 147 -17.05 -9.42 14.01
CA TYR A 147 -16.44 -8.12 14.31
C TYR A 147 -17.07 -7.04 13.45
N GLY A 148 -17.24 -5.84 14.00
CA GLY A 148 -17.86 -4.74 13.29
C GLY A 148 -16.96 -4.15 12.21
N PHE A 149 -15.66 -4.02 12.51
CA PHE A 149 -14.67 -3.47 11.59
C PHE A 149 -13.30 -4.11 11.81
N ALA A 150 -12.65 -4.52 10.73
CA ALA A 150 -11.29 -5.03 10.74
C ALA A 150 -10.33 -4.03 10.07
N PHE A 151 -9.23 -3.72 10.74
CA PHE A 151 -8.16 -2.85 10.25
C PHE A 151 -6.79 -3.32 10.75
N PRO A 152 -5.68 -2.98 10.05
CA PRO A 152 -4.34 -3.37 10.49
C PRO A 152 -3.87 -2.53 11.68
N GLY A 153 -3.33 -3.19 12.71
CA GLY A 153 -2.89 -2.56 13.97
C GLY A 153 -1.38 -2.52 14.15
N LYS A 154 -0.60 -2.81 13.10
CA LYS A 154 0.87 -2.73 13.13
C LYS A 154 1.45 -2.16 11.83
N GLU A 155 2.73 -1.79 11.89
CA GLU A 155 3.55 -1.38 10.74
C GLU A 155 2.90 -0.29 9.88
N SER A 156 3.22 -0.28 8.59
CA SER A 156 2.66 0.68 7.63
C SER A 156 1.14 0.65 7.52
N GLY A 157 0.50 -0.43 7.97
CA GLY A 157 -0.95 -0.55 8.04
C GLY A 157 -1.56 0.39 9.09
N LEU A 158 -1.07 0.32 10.32
CA LEU A 158 -1.50 1.21 11.40
C LEU A 158 -1.10 2.66 11.12
N PHE A 159 0.15 2.88 10.69
CA PHE A 159 0.61 4.21 10.27
C PHE A 159 -0.34 4.82 9.24
N GLY A 160 -0.64 4.10 8.16
CA GLY A 160 -1.48 4.61 7.06
C GLY A 160 -2.89 5.00 7.51
N HIS A 161 -3.51 4.22 8.40
CA HIS A 161 -4.80 4.56 8.98
C HIS A 161 -4.74 5.81 9.87
N PHE A 162 -3.72 5.93 10.69
CA PHE A 162 -3.55 7.12 11.53
C PHE A 162 -3.27 8.37 10.69
N PHE A 163 -2.41 8.25 9.66
CA PHE A 163 -2.05 9.35 8.76
C PHE A 163 -3.26 9.91 8.01
N GLU A 164 -4.08 9.03 7.41
CA GLU A 164 -5.28 9.47 6.70
C GLU A 164 -6.34 10.06 7.63
N LEU A 165 -6.55 9.48 8.82
CA LEU A 165 -7.51 9.98 9.78
C LEU A 165 -7.10 11.32 10.37
N GLN A 166 -5.81 11.55 10.65
CA GLN A 166 -5.33 12.85 11.10
C GLN A 166 -5.59 13.92 10.03
N ALA A 167 -5.33 13.62 8.75
CA ALA A 167 -5.66 14.53 7.66
C ALA A 167 -7.17 14.77 7.52
N MET A 168 -7.98 13.72 7.68
CA MET A 168 -9.45 13.84 7.69
C MET A 168 -10.00 14.68 8.85
N ALA A 169 -9.23 14.83 9.93
CA ALA A 169 -9.53 15.73 11.04
C ALA A 169 -8.99 17.16 10.82
N GLY A 170 -8.34 17.43 9.67
CA GLY A 170 -7.77 18.73 9.33
C GLY A 170 -6.33 18.92 9.80
N GLY A 171 -5.67 17.87 10.29
CA GLY A 171 -4.26 17.90 10.66
C GLY A 171 -3.33 17.80 9.43
N THR A 172 -2.12 18.33 9.58
CA THR A 172 -1.03 18.18 8.62
C THR A 172 0.13 17.51 9.34
N MET A 173 0.30 16.21 9.11
CA MET A 173 1.33 15.44 9.80
C MET A 173 2.74 15.88 9.39
N PHE A 174 2.98 16.07 8.12
CA PHE A 174 4.27 16.46 7.57
C PHE A 174 4.18 17.81 6.88
N GLU A 175 5.22 18.62 7.01
CA GLU A 175 5.40 19.83 6.21
C GLU A 175 5.85 19.46 4.79
N ASP A 176 5.53 20.30 3.80
CA ASP A 176 5.84 20.02 2.39
C ASP A 176 7.35 20.03 2.09
N GLU A 177 8.14 20.72 2.92
CA GLU A 177 9.58 20.89 2.72
C GLU A 177 10.37 20.47 3.98
N GLY A 178 11.54 19.87 3.74
CA GLY A 178 12.49 19.51 4.79
C GLY A 178 12.40 18.04 5.26
N PRO A 179 13.08 17.71 6.38
CA PRO A 179 12.99 16.39 6.97
C PRO A 179 11.55 16.05 7.38
N PRO A 180 11.12 14.78 7.32
CA PRO A 180 9.76 14.38 7.64
C PRO A 180 9.48 14.43 9.17
N ALA A 181 9.70 15.60 9.78
CA ALA A 181 9.46 15.82 11.20
C ALA A 181 7.95 15.93 11.45
N PRO A 182 7.29 14.92 12.07
CA PRO A 182 5.85 14.89 12.17
C PRO A 182 5.33 15.83 13.24
N ARG A 183 4.05 16.21 13.07
CA ARG A 183 3.21 16.91 14.06
C ARG A 183 2.05 15.97 14.38
N LEU A 184 2.03 15.41 15.59
CA LEU A 184 1.06 14.39 15.99
C LEU A 184 0.23 14.82 17.20
N ASP A 185 0.82 15.56 18.15
CA ASP A 185 0.15 15.96 19.38
C ASP A 185 -0.66 17.25 19.19
N ASP A 186 -1.67 17.17 18.35
CA ASP A 186 -2.67 18.20 18.12
C ASP A 186 -4.11 17.65 18.24
N GLU A 187 -5.11 18.49 18.01
CA GLU A 187 -6.52 18.08 18.09
C GLU A 187 -6.85 16.99 17.04
N ALA A 188 -6.28 17.11 15.84
CA ALA A 188 -6.49 16.14 14.76
C ALA A 188 -5.87 14.79 15.09
N GLY A 189 -4.65 14.77 15.63
CA GLY A 189 -3.99 13.53 16.08
C GLY A 189 -4.77 12.86 17.22
N ARG A 190 -5.28 13.62 18.17
CA ARG A 190 -6.10 13.09 19.29
C ARG A 190 -7.41 12.50 18.77
N TRP A 191 -8.08 13.16 17.82
CA TRP A 191 -9.27 12.63 17.18
C TRP A 191 -8.97 11.31 16.44
N ALA A 192 -7.92 11.29 15.63
CA ALA A 192 -7.53 10.13 14.83
C ALA A 192 -7.18 8.90 15.69
N LEU A 193 -6.29 9.08 16.68
CA LEU A 193 -5.87 7.99 17.56
C LEU A 193 -6.99 7.56 18.51
N GLY A 194 -7.81 8.50 18.98
CA GLY A 194 -9.01 8.21 19.77
C GLY A 194 -10.01 7.36 19.01
N LEU A 195 -10.26 7.68 17.74
CA LEU A 195 -11.16 6.90 16.86
C LEU A 195 -10.61 5.48 16.60
N LEU A 196 -9.32 5.34 16.30
CA LEU A 196 -8.69 4.01 16.12
C LEU A 196 -8.78 3.16 17.39
N LYS A 197 -8.56 3.78 18.56
CA LYS A 197 -8.70 3.11 19.85
C LYS A 197 -10.13 2.68 20.10
N ASP A 198 -11.11 3.54 19.86
CA ASP A 198 -12.54 3.23 20.00
C ASP A 198 -12.98 2.09 19.06
N LEU A 199 -12.51 2.10 17.81
CA LEU A 199 -12.76 1.02 16.85
C LEU A 199 -12.17 -0.29 17.34
N TYR A 200 -10.93 -0.27 17.82
CA TYR A 200 -10.29 -1.46 18.38
C TYR A 200 -11.04 -2.03 19.56
N GLU A 201 -11.31 -1.22 20.58
CA GLU A 201 -11.92 -1.68 21.83
C GLU A 201 -13.38 -2.14 21.65
N ARG A 202 -14.13 -1.47 20.77
CA ARG A 202 -15.58 -1.64 20.66
C ARG A 202 -16.03 -2.52 19.50
N ALA A 203 -15.21 -2.64 18.46
CA ALA A 203 -15.70 -3.24 17.21
C ALA A 203 -14.74 -4.25 16.55
N SER A 204 -13.46 -4.21 16.84
CA SER A 204 -12.45 -4.97 16.09
C SER A 204 -12.04 -6.28 16.79
N PRO A 205 -11.32 -7.18 16.08
CA PRO A 205 -10.71 -8.36 16.68
C PRO A 205 -9.70 -7.99 17.77
N PRO A 206 -9.59 -8.77 18.86
CA PRO A 206 -8.59 -8.52 19.88
C PRO A 206 -7.14 -8.70 19.38
N GLU A 207 -6.95 -9.45 18.31
CA GLU A 207 -5.66 -9.66 17.64
C GLU A 207 -5.24 -8.49 16.73
N THR A 208 -6.11 -7.50 16.50
CA THR A 208 -5.85 -6.32 15.63
C THR A 208 -4.45 -5.71 15.82
N PRO A 209 -3.91 -5.53 17.05
CA PRO A 209 -2.57 -4.94 17.24
C PRO A 209 -1.42 -5.76 16.63
N ASP A 210 -1.65 -7.02 16.29
CA ASP A 210 -0.67 -7.93 15.68
C ASP A 210 -0.95 -8.20 14.20
N TRP A 211 -2.03 -7.62 13.66
CA TRP A 211 -2.47 -7.82 12.27
C TRP A 211 -1.91 -6.78 11.33
N HIS A 212 -1.53 -7.24 10.14
CA HIS A 212 -1.29 -6.44 8.96
C HIS A 212 -2.42 -6.63 7.92
N TYR A 213 -2.21 -6.30 6.67
CA TYR A 213 -3.26 -6.35 5.64
C TYR A 213 -3.77 -7.76 5.33
N ASP A 214 -2.91 -8.77 5.35
CA ASP A 214 -3.29 -10.15 5.00
C ASP A 214 -4.25 -10.77 6.02
N GLU A 215 -4.02 -10.55 7.31
CA GLU A 215 -4.92 -11.00 8.38
C GLU A 215 -6.27 -10.25 8.33
N VAL A 216 -6.23 -8.97 8.00
CA VAL A 216 -7.45 -8.15 7.82
C VAL A 216 -8.26 -8.65 6.63
N ALA A 217 -7.62 -8.88 5.49
CA ALA A 217 -8.26 -9.43 4.30
C ALA A 217 -8.84 -10.83 4.56
N ALA A 218 -8.08 -11.70 5.24
CA ALA A 218 -8.55 -13.03 5.62
C ALA A 218 -9.79 -12.96 6.55
N CYS A 219 -9.77 -12.08 7.56
CA CYS A 219 -10.89 -11.89 8.48
C CYS A 219 -12.19 -11.53 7.75
N PHE A 220 -12.12 -10.62 6.77
CA PHE A 220 -13.29 -10.25 5.97
C PHE A 220 -13.71 -11.36 5.02
N ARG A 221 -12.78 -12.00 4.30
CA ARG A 221 -13.03 -13.11 3.38
C ARG A 221 -13.70 -14.31 4.07
N GLU A 222 -13.27 -14.61 5.29
CA GLU A 222 -13.86 -15.68 6.12
C GLU A 222 -15.24 -15.31 6.68
N GLY A 223 -15.72 -14.10 6.44
CA GLY A 223 -17.01 -13.62 6.90
C GLY A 223 -17.05 -13.24 8.37
N ARG A 224 -15.89 -13.04 9.02
CA ARG A 224 -15.77 -12.69 10.44
C ARG A 224 -15.86 -11.17 10.71
N ALA A 225 -15.77 -10.33 9.69
CA ALA A 225 -15.95 -8.89 9.82
C ALA A 225 -17.14 -8.38 9.00
N ALA A 226 -17.88 -7.41 9.53
CA ALA A 226 -18.98 -6.73 8.83
C ALA A 226 -18.48 -5.65 7.87
N MET A 227 -17.38 -5.00 8.22
CA MET A 227 -16.70 -4.00 7.40
C MET A 227 -15.19 -4.16 7.51
N SER A 228 -14.48 -3.74 6.46
CA SER A 228 -13.02 -3.72 6.41
C SER A 228 -12.53 -2.69 5.40
N THR A 229 -11.25 -2.39 5.45
CA THR A 229 -10.56 -1.63 4.40
C THR A 229 -9.57 -2.53 3.70
N ASP A 230 -9.38 -2.35 2.39
CA ASP A 230 -8.44 -3.15 1.63
C ASP A 230 -7.86 -2.40 0.44
N TRP A 231 -6.70 -2.86 0.01
CA TRP A 231 -6.02 -2.39 -1.19
C TRP A 231 -6.59 -3.09 -2.45
N PRO A 232 -6.46 -2.48 -3.64
CA PRO A 232 -6.96 -3.10 -4.87
C PRO A 232 -6.30 -4.44 -5.21
N GLY A 233 -5.03 -4.62 -4.86
CA GLY A 233 -4.31 -5.87 -5.09
C GLY A 233 -4.87 -7.00 -4.23
N GLY A 234 -4.99 -8.21 -4.79
CA GLY A 234 -5.59 -9.34 -4.09
C GLY A 234 -7.13 -9.35 -4.08
N PHE A 235 -7.79 -8.36 -4.67
CA PHE A 235 -9.26 -8.26 -4.69
C PHE A 235 -9.96 -9.49 -5.28
N TYR A 236 -9.32 -10.19 -6.22
CA TYR A 236 -9.84 -11.43 -6.80
C TYR A 236 -10.16 -12.49 -5.74
N THR A 237 -9.42 -12.50 -4.62
CA THR A 237 -9.63 -13.49 -3.54
C THR A 237 -10.98 -13.35 -2.85
N TYR A 238 -11.59 -12.15 -2.84
CA TYR A 238 -12.95 -11.94 -2.31
C TYR A 238 -14.04 -12.49 -3.23
N LEU A 239 -13.75 -12.60 -4.54
CA LEU A 239 -14.68 -13.06 -5.57
C LEU A 239 -14.56 -14.56 -5.85
N ASP A 240 -13.55 -15.22 -5.33
CA ASP A 240 -13.28 -16.64 -5.51
C ASP A 240 -14.06 -17.46 -4.47
N PRO A 241 -15.04 -18.29 -4.89
CA PRO A 241 -15.84 -19.10 -3.96
C PRO A 241 -15.02 -20.15 -3.21
N ASP A 242 -13.84 -20.53 -3.69
CA ASP A 242 -12.96 -21.47 -3.00
C ASP A 242 -12.14 -20.78 -1.89
N GLN A 243 -12.04 -19.44 -1.91
CA GLN A 243 -11.27 -18.66 -0.96
C GLN A 243 -12.11 -17.73 -0.07
N SER A 244 -13.35 -17.46 -0.46
CA SER A 244 -14.19 -16.46 0.20
C SER A 244 -15.55 -16.98 0.61
N ALA A 245 -15.90 -16.80 1.86
CA ALA A 245 -17.24 -17.08 2.39
C ALA A 245 -18.23 -15.93 2.11
N VAL A 246 -17.79 -14.82 1.52
CA VAL A 246 -18.61 -13.61 1.35
C VAL A 246 -18.86 -13.21 -0.12
N VAL A 247 -18.56 -14.08 -1.07
CA VAL A 247 -18.56 -13.81 -2.53
C VAL A 247 -19.72 -12.93 -3.00
N ASP A 248 -20.95 -13.28 -2.68
CA ASP A 248 -22.16 -12.55 -3.12
C ASP A 248 -22.79 -11.70 -2.00
N ARG A 249 -22.05 -11.42 -0.92
CA ARG A 249 -22.58 -10.80 0.30
C ARG A 249 -21.80 -9.56 0.73
N PHE A 250 -21.05 -8.94 -0.18
CA PHE A 250 -20.33 -7.71 0.10
C PHE A 250 -20.43 -6.71 -1.06
N ASP A 251 -20.11 -5.49 -0.76
CA ASP A 251 -19.97 -4.42 -1.72
C ASP A 251 -18.82 -3.48 -1.34
N VAL A 252 -18.46 -2.57 -2.23
CA VAL A 252 -17.38 -1.61 -2.07
C VAL A 252 -17.92 -0.17 -2.07
N ALA A 253 -17.27 0.69 -1.28
CA ALA A 253 -17.60 2.10 -1.21
C ALA A 253 -16.33 2.96 -1.04
N LEU A 254 -16.45 4.27 -1.27
CA LEU A 254 -15.42 5.21 -0.82
C LEU A 254 -15.31 5.17 0.72
N TYR A 255 -14.14 5.47 1.24
CA TYR A 255 -13.97 5.69 2.66
C TYR A 255 -14.97 6.73 3.18
N PRO A 256 -15.44 6.59 4.42
CA PRO A 256 -16.23 7.63 5.08
C PRO A 256 -15.46 8.95 5.13
N GLU A 257 -16.17 10.04 5.27
CA GLU A 257 -15.55 11.36 5.50
C GLU A 257 -15.25 11.58 6.97
N GLY A 258 -14.14 12.26 7.24
CA GLY A 258 -13.89 12.88 8.54
C GLY A 258 -14.36 14.34 8.58
N PRO A 259 -14.12 15.06 9.69
CA PRO A 259 -14.55 16.45 9.87
C PRO A 259 -14.05 17.43 8.80
N ALA A 260 -12.87 17.18 8.22
CA ALA A 260 -12.25 18.00 7.17
C ALA A 260 -12.30 17.35 5.77
N GLY A 261 -13.16 16.35 5.59
CA GLY A 261 -13.33 15.67 4.30
C GLY A 261 -12.69 14.29 4.25
N ARG A 262 -12.43 13.81 3.03
CA ARG A 262 -11.86 12.48 2.78
C ARG A 262 -10.41 12.61 2.36
N HIS A 263 -9.54 11.84 3.02
CA HIS A 263 -8.16 11.64 2.65
C HIS A 263 -7.87 10.14 2.67
N ILE A 264 -7.16 9.64 1.65
CA ILE A 264 -6.89 8.21 1.52
C ILE A 264 -5.40 8.03 1.34
N TYR A 265 -4.77 7.29 2.24
CA TYR A 265 -3.36 6.94 2.11
C TYR A 265 -3.10 6.29 0.76
N SER A 266 -2.13 6.81 0.02
CA SER A 266 -1.83 6.40 -1.35
C SER A 266 -0.34 6.37 -1.61
N SER A 267 0.05 5.53 -2.54
CA SER A 267 1.43 5.37 -3.00
C SER A 267 1.48 4.46 -4.22
N SER A 268 2.66 3.95 -4.58
CA SER A 268 2.83 3.01 -5.68
C SER A 268 3.93 2.00 -5.36
N HIS A 269 3.66 0.73 -5.62
CA HIS A 269 4.71 -0.28 -5.73
C HIS A 269 5.44 -0.09 -7.05
N THR A 270 6.75 -0.25 -7.03
CA THR A 270 7.60 0.02 -8.19
C THR A 270 8.67 -1.04 -8.37
N PHE A 271 9.24 -1.13 -9.57
CA PHE A 271 10.44 -1.89 -9.85
C PHE A 271 11.60 -0.94 -10.16
N ALA A 272 12.79 -1.28 -9.67
CA ALA A 272 13.99 -0.50 -9.84
C ALA A 272 15.16 -1.38 -10.29
N ILE A 273 16.13 -0.75 -10.96
CA ILE A 273 17.38 -1.39 -11.36
C ILE A 273 18.46 -0.97 -10.36
N PRO A 274 19.03 -1.92 -9.59
CA PRO A 274 20.07 -1.61 -8.64
C PRO A 274 21.43 -1.38 -9.33
N VAL A 275 22.34 -0.69 -8.63
CA VAL A 275 23.72 -0.45 -9.09
C VAL A 275 24.53 -1.73 -9.27
N THR A 276 24.05 -2.85 -8.72
CA THR A 276 24.67 -4.19 -8.81
C THR A 276 24.24 -4.98 -10.03
N ALA A 277 23.32 -4.47 -10.86
CA ALA A 277 22.82 -5.17 -12.04
C ALA A 277 23.97 -5.58 -12.96
N SER A 278 24.09 -6.90 -13.17
CA SER A 278 25.17 -7.50 -13.97
C SER A 278 24.91 -7.42 -15.49
N ASP A 279 23.63 -7.47 -15.88
CA ASP A 279 23.14 -7.31 -17.25
C ASP A 279 22.02 -6.26 -17.28
N ARG A 280 22.43 -4.99 -17.28
CA ARG A 280 21.48 -3.87 -17.28
C ARG A 280 20.50 -3.89 -18.46
N PRO A 281 20.91 -4.16 -19.72
CA PRO A 281 19.97 -4.26 -20.83
C PRO A 281 18.89 -5.31 -20.60
N ALA A 282 19.26 -6.52 -20.17
CA ALA A 282 18.29 -7.58 -19.89
C ALA A 282 17.40 -7.26 -18.67
N ALA A 283 17.94 -6.59 -17.65
CA ALA A 283 17.17 -6.12 -16.49
C ALA A 283 16.13 -5.04 -16.88
N ILE A 284 16.47 -4.13 -17.79
CA ILE A 284 15.54 -3.14 -18.34
C ILE A 284 14.43 -3.82 -19.17
N GLU A 285 14.75 -4.85 -19.95
CA GLU A 285 13.73 -5.64 -20.67
C GLU A 285 12.77 -6.35 -19.70
N LEU A 286 13.27 -6.91 -18.59
CA LEU A 286 12.43 -7.48 -17.55
C LEU A 286 11.54 -6.41 -16.90
N LEU A 287 12.09 -5.23 -16.57
CA LEU A 287 11.35 -4.11 -16.02
C LEU A 287 10.24 -3.67 -16.99
N ARG A 288 10.54 -3.48 -18.28
CA ARG A 288 9.57 -3.16 -19.33
C ARG A 288 8.45 -4.20 -19.43
N PHE A 289 8.83 -5.49 -19.38
CA PHE A 289 7.84 -6.57 -19.43
C PHE A 289 6.89 -6.53 -18.24
N LEU A 290 7.43 -6.43 -17.02
CA LEU A 290 6.61 -6.42 -15.80
C LEU A 290 5.72 -5.16 -15.69
N THR A 291 6.12 -4.05 -16.29
CA THR A 291 5.36 -2.79 -16.29
C THR A 291 4.65 -2.49 -17.61
N SER A 292 4.61 -3.49 -18.51
CA SER A 292 3.94 -3.37 -19.81
C SER A 292 2.42 -3.22 -19.68
N ARG A 293 1.78 -2.75 -20.76
CA ARG A 293 0.32 -2.69 -20.88
C ARG A 293 -0.32 -4.04 -20.57
N GLU A 294 0.23 -5.13 -21.12
CA GLU A 294 -0.31 -6.47 -20.94
C GLU A 294 -0.16 -6.98 -19.50
N SER A 295 1.00 -6.74 -18.87
CA SER A 295 1.24 -7.17 -17.50
C SER A 295 0.37 -6.41 -16.51
N GLN A 296 0.26 -5.09 -16.64
CA GLN A 296 -0.63 -4.31 -15.78
C GLN A 296 -2.11 -4.59 -16.04
N ALA A 297 -2.51 -4.87 -17.29
CA ALA A 297 -3.86 -5.31 -17.60
C ALA A 297 -4.16 -6.70 -17.01
N HIS A 298 -3.19 -7.61 -16.99
CA HIS A 298 -3.33 -8.92 -16.34
C HIS A 298 -3.61 -8.76 -14.84
N GLU A 299 -2.83 -7.95 -14.13
CA GLU A 299 -3.06 -7.66 -12.71
C GLU A 299 -4.40 -6.95 -12.47
N ALA A 300 -4.77 -6.01 -13.34
CA ALA A 300 -6.01 -5.27 -13.22
C ALA A 300 -7.26 -6.17 -13.35
N ARG A 301 -7.23 -7.22 -14.19
CA ARG A 301 -8.30 -8.25 -14.23
C ARG A 301 -8.49 -8.94 -12.88
N LEU A 302 -7.44 -8.98 -12.06
CA LEU A 302 -7.45 -9.55 -10.73
C LEU A 302 -7.68 -8.49 -9.62
N GLY A 303 -7.90 -7.24 -10.02
CA GLY A 303 -8.35 -6.16 -9.14
C GLY A 303 -7.37 -5.04 -8.87
N THR A 304 -6.07 -5.21 -9.17
CA THR A 304 -5.03 -4.18 -8.98
C THR A 304 -5.35 -2.95 -9.83
N LEU A 305 -5.21 -1.75 -9.26
CA LEU A 305 -5.36 -0.51 -10.01
C LEU A 305 -4.05 -0.24 -10.79
N PRO A 306 -4.08 -0.27 -12.14
CA PRO A 306 -2.85 -0.12 -12.92
C PRO A 306 -2.31 1.30 -12.86
N ALA A 307 -0.99 1.45 -12.98
CA ALA A 307 -0.34 2.74 -13.13
C ALA A 307 -0.41 3.28 -14.57
N ARG A 308 -0.90 2.48 -15.52
CA ARG A 308 -1.04 2.82 -16.95
C ARG A 308 -2.49 3.07 -17.32
N SER A 309 -2.73 4.18 -18.00
CA SER A 309 -4.06 4.56 -18.49
C SER A 309 -4.58 3.64 -19.62
N ASP A 310 -3.69 3.16 -20.49
CA ASP A 310 -4.03 2.23 -21.56
C ASP A 310 -4.44 0.84 -21.03
N SER A 311 -3.78 0.33 -20.01
CA SER A 311 -4.17 -0.91 -19.32
C SER A 311 -5.53 -0.76 -18.63
N LEU A 312 -5.78 0.38 -17.97
CA LEU A 312 -7.08 0.65 -17.33
C LEU A 312 -8.22 0.72 -18.37
N GLN A 313 -7.95 1.33 -19.52
CA GLN A 313 -8.94 1.39 -20.62
C GLN A 313 -9.32 0.00 -21.15
N ASP A 314 -8.36 -0.89 -21.30
CA ASP A 314 -8.63 -2.27 -21.73
C ASP A 314 -9.57 -2.97 -20.75
N ILE A 315 -9.25 -2.93 -19.46
CA ILE A 315 -10.02 -3.61 -18.42
C ILE A 315 -11.43 -3.05 -18.29
N ARG A 316 -11.60 -1.74 -18.40
CA ARG A 316 -12.93 -1.12 -18.34
C ARG A 316 -13.80 -1.56 -19.51
N SER A 317 -13.23 -1.78 -20.68
CA SER A 317 -13.97 -2.28 -21.84
C SER A 317 -14.51 -3.70 -21.66
N GLU A 318 -13.90 -4.50 -20.77
CA GLU A 318 -14.26 -5.88 -20.44
C GLU A 318 -15.15 -5.97 -19.18
N ALA A 319 -15.33 -4.87 -18.43
CA ALA A 319 -15.90 -4.88 -17.09
C ALA A 319 -17.41 -5.09 -17.07
N GLY A 320 -17.89 -5.96 -16.19
CA GLY A 320 -19.31 -6.03 -15.82
C GLY A 320 -19.71 -4.89 -14.85
N PRO A 321 -21.01 -4.74 -14.54
CA PRO A 321 -21.52 -3.58 -13.77
C PRO A 321 -20.87 -3.39 -12.39
N PHE A 322 -20.56 -4.47 -11.67
CA PHE A 322 -19.88 -4.40 -10.36
C PHE A 322 -18.44 -3.90 -10.51
N ALA A 323 -17.68 -4.49 -11.45
CA ALA A 323 -16.30 -4.09 -11.71
C ALA A 323 -16.22 -2.64 -12.20
N GLU A 324 -17.10 -2.22 -13.14
CA GLU A 324 -17.15 -0.84 -13.62
C GLU A 324 -17.41 0.15 -12.47
N ARG A 325 -18.35 -0.15 -11.59
CA ARG A 325 -18.62 0.67 -10.40
C ARG A 325 -17.40 0.74 -9.47
N ARG A 326 -16.71 -0.39 -9.26
CA ARG A 326 -15.48 -0.43 -8.44
C ARG A 326 -14.38 0.44 -9.07
N TRP A 327 -14.17 0.37 -10.38
CA TRP A 327 -13.20 1.23 -11.07
C TRP A 327 -13.51 2.72 -10.90
N ASN A 328 -14.79 3.11 -11.03
CA ASN A 328 -15.20 4.49 -10.79
C ASN A 328 -14.95 4.93 -9.35
N LEU A 329 -15.11 4.05 -8.36
CA LEU A 329 -14.80 4.35 -6.97
C LEU A 329 -13.30 4.49 -6.74
N LEU A 330 -12.47 3.64 -7.35
CA LEU A 330 -11.01 3.73 -7.26
C LEU A 330 -10.48 5.02 -7.88
N GLU A 331 -11.00 5.45 -9.03
CA GLU A 331 -10.63 6.74 -9.62
C GLU A 331 -11.02 7.92 -8.70
N ARG A 332 -12.21 7.90 -8.15
CA ARG A 332 -12.63 8.93 -7.18
C ARG A 332 -11.81 8.90 -5.88
N ALA A 333 -11.37 7.72 -5.43
CA ALA A 333 -10.51 7.59 -4.27
C ALA A 333 -9.14 8.26 -4.51
N GLN A 334 -8.63 8.26 -5.74
CA GLN A 334 -7.39 8.95 -6.11
C GLN A 334 -7.49 10.48 -5.97
N GLU A 335 -8.68 11.07 -6.13
CA GLU A 335 -8.87 12.52 -5.94
C GLU A 335 -8.59 12.94 -4.47
N ALA A 336 -8.79 12.00 -3.54
CA ALA A 336 -8.54 12.19 -2.12
C ALA A 336 -7.18 11.62 -1.66
N ALA A 337 -6.30 11.24 -2.60
CA ALA A 337 -5.06 10.56 -2.27
C ALA A 337 -4.08 11.45 -1.49
N LEU A 338 -3.61 10.91 -0.37
CA LEU A 338 -2.62 11.48 0.54
C LEU A 338 -1.35 10.64 0.47
N VAL A 339 -0.22 11.28 0.16
CA VAL A 339 1.07 10.61 -0.07
C VAL A 339 2.06 11.00 1.02
N PRO A 340 2.82 10.05 1.58
CA PRO A 340 3.88 10.35 2.53
C PRO A 340 5.03 11.14 1.86
N PRO A 341 5.85 11.86 2.67
CA PRO A 341 6.98 12.62 2.15
C PRO A 341 8.07 11.69 1.59
N LYS A 342 8.80 12.20 0.57
CA LYS A 342 9.95 11.52 -0.02
C LYS A 342 11.22 11.91 0.73
N HIS A 343 11.67 11.07 1.64
CA HIS A 343 12.89 11.36 2.41
C HIS A 343 13.65 10.08 2.78
N ALA A 344 14.98 10.16 2.84
CA ALA A 344 15.82 9.00 3.19
C ALA A 344 15.50 8.44 4.59
N ASN A 345 15.15 9.29 5.55
CA ASN A 345 14.83 8.87 6.92
C ASN A 345 13.35 8.49 7.13
N TYR A 346 12.53 8.53 6.06
CA TYR A 346 11.09 8.23 6.17
C TYR A 346 10.80 6.85 6.79
N PRO A 347 11.50 5.75 6.45
CA PRO A 347 11.25 4.45 7.07
C PRO A 347 11.34 4.48 8.60
N ALA A 348 12.40 5.07 9.13
CA ALA A 348 12.59 5.18 10.60
C ALA A 348 11.52 6.08 11.26
N VAL A 349 11.04 7.11 10.56
CA VAL A 349 9.95 7.96 11.05
C VAL A 349 8.63 7.19 11.05
N GLU A 350 8.33 6.43 10.01
CA GLU A 350 7.14 5.57 9.93
C GLU A 350 7.12 4.56 11.06
N ASP A 351 8.26 3.89 11.33
CA ASP A 351 8.41 2.91 12.41
C ASP A 351 8.19 3.55 13.78
N ALA A 352 8.82 4.67 14.06
CA ALA A 352 8.63 5.38 15.33
C ALA A 352 7.16 5.80 15.55
N ILE A 353 6.44 6.15 14.47
CA ILE A 353 5.03 6.55 14.57
C ILE A 353 4.15 5.33 14.87
N TRP A 354 4.22 4.26 14.06
CA TRP A 354 3.31 3.14 14.28
C TRP A 354 3.58 2.41 15.61
N GLU A 355 4.83 2.25 16.02
CA GLU A 355 5.18 1.68 17.33
C GLU A 355 4.61 2.52 18.48
N GLY A 356 4.78 3.84 18.40
CA GLY A 356 4.33 4.74 19.44
C GLY A 356 2.81 4.81 19.59
N ILE A 357 2.06 4.92 18.49
CA ILE A 357 0.58 4.95 18.54
C ILE A 357 -0.03 3.60 18.92
N ARG A 358 0.63 2.49 18.60
CA ARG A 358 0.23 1.14 19.03
C ARG A 358 0.15 1.01 20.56
N GLU A 359 0.98 1.72 21.30
CA GLU A 359 0.95 1.74 22.77
C GLU A 359 -0.39 2.25 23.33
N ALA A 360 -1.05 3.18 22.63
CA ALA A 360 -2.39 3.62 23.00
C ALA A 360 -3.47 2.57 22.69
N LEU A 361 -3.36 1.85 21.57
CA LEU A 361 -4.26 0.73 21.25
C LEU A 361 -4.16 -0.37 22.29
N LEU A 362 -2.95 -0.72 22.72
CA LEU A 362 -2.70 -1.72 23.76
C LEU A 362 -3.10 -1.27 25.17
N GLY A 363 -3.46 0.02 25.34
CA GLY A 363 -3.82 0.57 26.65
C GLY A 363 -2.62 0.83 27.57
N ASN A 364 -1.39 0.73 27.05
CA ASN A 364 -0.14 0.98 27.81
C ASN A 364 0.07 2.48 28.06
N LYS A 365 -0.49 3.35 27.20
CA LYS A 365 -0.44 4.81 27.32
C LYS A 365 -1.82 5.42 27.05
N SER A 366 -2.08 6.61 27.62
CA SER A 366 -3.21 7.43 27.15
C SER A 366 -2.94 7.92 25.72
N VAL A 367 -3.99 8.34 25.01
CA VAL A 367 -3.88 8.92 23.66
C VAL A 367 -2.91 10.10 23.64
N GLU A 368 -3.05 11.03 24.58
CA GLU A 368 -2.21 12.22 24.67
C GLU A 368 -0.74 11.85 24.91
N LYS A 369 -0.50 10.93 25.86
CA LYS A 369 0.89 10.52 26.18
C LYS A 369 1.53 9.72 25.06
N ALA A 370 0.77 8.91 24.35
CA ALA A 370 1.26 8.20 23.18
C ALA A 370 1.65 9.18 22.07
N LEU A 371 0.82 10.20 21.78
CA LEU A 371 1.12 11.20 20.74
C LEU A 371 2.33 12.06 21.09
N GLU A 372 2.43 12.56 22.34
CA GLU A 372 3.58 13.34 22.81
C GLU A 372 4.89 12.56 22.65
N ASP A 373 4.93 11.31 23.16
CA ASP A 373 6.13 10.47 23.12
C ASP A 373 6.50 10.09 21.69
N THR A 374 5.49 9.77 20.87
CA THR A 374 5.65 9.38 19.47
C THR A 374 6.18 10.53 18.63
N GLU A 375 5.63 11.73 18.78
CA GLU A 375 6.11 12.93 18.08
C GLU A 375 7.59 13.18 18.41
N ALA A 376 7.97 13.10 19.68
CA ALA A 376 9.36 13.28 20.10
C ALA A 376 10.29 12.21 19.53
N ALA A 377 9.85 10.94 19.45
CA ALA A 377 10.63 9.85 18.88
C ALA A 377 10.79 10.00 17.36
N ALA A 378 9.68 10.26 16.66
CA ALA A 378 9.69 10.39 15.20
C ALA A 378 10.46 11.62 14.71
N ARG A 379 10.49 12.73 15.49
CA ARG A 379 11.35 13.88 15.19
C ARG A 379 12.83 13.54 15.28
N ARG A 380 13.26 12.74 16.28
CA ARG A 380 14.64 12.23 16.34
C ARG A 380 14.98 11.34 15.14
N ALA A 381 14.09 10.43 14.80
CA ALA A 381 14.25 9.57 13.62
C ALA A 381 14.37 10.39 12.32
N ALA A 382 13.62 11.49 12.19
CA ALA A 382 13.71 12.40 11.05
C ALA A 382 15.09 13.07 10.93
N GLU A 383 15.77 13.31 12.04
CA GLU A 383 17.11 13.88 12.11
C GLU A 383 18.22 12.81 11.94
N GLY A 384 17.87 11.53 11.90
CA GLY A 384 18.81 10.41 11.80
C GLY A 384 19.54 10.13 13.13
N VAL A 385 18.90 10.41 14.27
CA VAL A 385 19.45 10.27 15.63
C VAL A 385 18.65 9.26 16.45
#